data_f8476fd7d0fe18a8a4d756bc7d86c1af
#
_entry.id   f8476fd7d0fe18a8a4d756bc7d86c1af
#
_cell.length_a   1.000
_cell.length_b   1.000
_cell.length_c   1.000
_cell.angle_alpha   90.00
_cell.angle_beta   90.00
_cell.angle_gamma   90.00
#
_symmetry.space_group_name_H-M   'P 1'
#
loop_
_entity.id
_entity.type
_entity.pdbx_description
1 polymer ?
#
loop_
_entity_poly.entity_id
_entity_poly.type
_entity_poly.pdbx_seq_one_letter_code
_entity_poly.pdbx_strand_id
1 'polypeptide(L)'
;DRVVDGDTVDVNIDLGFGIWIRDERVRVMGIDTPESRTRDLDEKVFGLAAKNRLTELLSGDECILCTTKDRSGEDERGKFGRVLGDFKVQYNGESRLITEIMIEEGHAVPYHGGSKDALEEMHMANREKLISEGKVILPSSFNIGKVTES
;
A
#
# COMPACT_ATOMS: atom_id res chain seq x y z
N ASP A 1 2.57 7.55 -11.94
CA ASP A 1 3.92 7.04 -11.93
C ASP A 1 4.68 7.30 -10.65
N ARG A 2 3.96 7.60 -9.59
CA ARG A 2 4.56 7.83 -8.28
C ARG A 2 3.73 7.18 -7.19
N VAL A 3 4.38 6.37 -6.37
CA VAL A 3 3.75 5.84 -5.16
C VAL A 3 3.83 6.94 -4.10
N VAL A 4 2.67 7.36 -3.60
CA VAL A 4 2.55 8.42 -2.59
C VAL A 4 2.63 7.81 -1.19
N ASP A 5 1.94 6.70 -0.99
CA ASP A 5 1.90 5.97 0.27
C ASP A 5 1.67 4.49 -0.04
N GLY A 6 1.69 3.62 0.95
CA GLY A 6 1.48 2.17 0.75
C GLY A 6 0.12 1.82 0.16
N ASP A 7 -0.81 2.75 0.13
CA ASP A 7 -2.16 2.54 -0.40
C ASP A 7 -2.63 3.64 -1.36
N THR A 8 -1.71 4.51 -1.82
CA THR A 8 -2.05 5.64 -2.71
C THR A 8 -0.98 5.81 -3.78
N VAL A 9 -1.42 5.86 -5.03
CA VAL A 9 -0.53 5.90 -6.20
C VAL A 9 -1.03 6.94 -7.20
N ASP A 10 -0.12 7.71 -7.77
CA ASP A 10 -0.41 8.57 -8.92
C ASP A 10 0.01 7.84 -10.18
N VAL A 11 -0.91 7.65 -11.11
CA VAL A 11 -0.69 6.86 -12.32
C VAL A 11 -1.14 7.59 -13.58
N ASN A 12 -0.59 7.16 -14.70
CA ASN A 12 -1.11 7.51 -16.02
C ASN A 12 -1.87 6.29 -16.54
N ILE A 13 -3.10 6.49 -16.97
CA ILE A 13 -3.98 5.40 -17.40
C ILE A 13 -4.09 5.43 -18.92
N ASP A 14 -3.72 4.33 -19.56
CA ASP A 14 -3.86 4.14 -20.99
C ASP A 14 -5.26 3.61 -21.30
N LEU A 15 -6.03 4.42 -22.02
CA LEU A 15 -7.39 4.05 -22.45
C LEU A 15 -7.42 3.42 -23.83
N GLY A 16 -6.26 3.27 -24.44
CA GLY A 16 -6.16 2.82 -25.84
C GLY A 16 -6.35 3.97 -26.84
N PHE A 17 -6.12 3.69 -28.11
CA PHE A 17 -6.26 4.67 -29.20
C PHE A 17 -5.43 5.94 -29.02
N GLY A 18 -4.33 5.87 -28.26
CA GLY A 18 -3.50 7.03 -27.96
C GLY A 18 -4.07 7.98 -26.93
N ILE A 19 -5.13 7.58 -26.24
CA ILE A 19 -5.79 8.40 -25.21
C ILE A 19 -5.27 8.00 -23.83
N TRP A 20 -4.82 9.00 -23.05
CA TRP A 20 -4.28 8.81 -21.72
C TRP A 20 -4.98 9.73 -20.72
N ILE A 21 -5.21 9.21 -19.50
CA ILE A 21 -5.51 10.06 -18.34
C ILE A 21 -4.21 10.20 -17.57
N ARG A 22 -3.76 11.44 -17.38
CA ARG A 22 -2.47 11.75 -16.73
C ARG A 22 -2.66 12.10 -15.27
N ASP A 23 -1.70 11.70 -14.45
CA ASP A 23 -1.60 12.09 -13.02
C ASP A 23 -2.88 11.82 -12.22
N GLU A 24 -3.51 10.67 -12.48
CA GLU A 24 -4.70 10.27 -11.74
C GLU A 24 -4.29 9.63 -10.43
N ARG A 25 -4.84 10.14 -9.33
CA ARG A 25 -4.58 9.57 -8.01
C ARG A 25 -5.53 8.43 -7.72
N VAL A 26 -4.95 7.28 -7.45
CA VAL A 26 -5.69 6.05 -7.13
C VAL A 26 -5.45 5.69 -5.67
N ARG A 27 -6.55 5.53 -4.92
CA ARG A 27 -6.53 4.94 -3.59
C ARG A 27 -6.77 3.45 -3.76
N VAL A 28 -5.83 2.64 -3.29
CA VAL A 28 -5.98 1.19 -3.35
C VAL A 28 -7.07 0.78 -2.35
N MET A 29 -8.13 0.18 -2.86
CA MET A 29 -9.32 -0.12 -2.06
C MET A 29 -9.19 -1.40 -1.27
N GLY A 30 -9.89 -1.46 -0.15
CA GLY A 30 -9.99 -2.67 0.65
C GLY A 30 -8.82 -2.92 1.58
N ILE A 31 -7.83 -2.03 1.63
CA ILE A 31 -6.70 -2.15 2.56
C ILE A 31 -6.41 -0.84 3.28
N ASP A 32 -5.70 -0.96 4.37
CA ASP A 32 -5.10 0.17 5.08
C ASP A 32 -3.64 -0.15 5.34
N THR A 33 -2.77 0.85 5.17
CA THR A 33 -1.33 0.72 5.39
C THR A 33 -0.86 1.74 6.42
N PRO A 34 0.29 1.49 7.10
CA PRO A 34 0.85 2.48 8.00
C PRO A 34 1.23 3.76 7.24
N GLU A 35 1.13 4.89 7.92
CA GLU A 35 1.47 6.19 7.35
C GLU A 35 2.98 6.32 7.14
N SER A 36 3.38 6.78 5.96
CA SER A 36 4.77 7.07 5.67
C SER A 36 5.16 8.51 6.00
N ARG A 37 4.17 9.40 6.14
CA ARG A 37 4.36 10.83 6.45
C ARG A 37 3.84 11.14 7.84
N THR A 38 4.44 10.55 8.86
CA THR A 38 4.04 10.72 10.24
C THR A 38 5.24 11.16 11.07
N ARG A 39 4.95 11.79 12.21
CA ARG A 39 5.97 12.14 13.20
C ARG A 39 6.38 10.96 14.07
N ASP A 40 5.56 9.92 14.10
CA ASP A 40 5.88 8.68 14.79
C ASP A 40 6.91 7.92 13.94
N LEU A 41 8.15 7.91 14.39
CA LEU A 41 9.26 7.31 13.63
C LEU A 41 9.11 5.78 13.50
N ASP A 42 8.53 5.13 14.47
CA ASP A 42 8.29 3.69 14.38
C ASP A 42 7.22 3.36 13.33
N GLU A 43 6.10 4.10 13.33
CA GLU A 43 5.08 3.94 12.31
C GLU A 43 5.63 4.26 10.92
N LYS A 44 6.45 5.29 10.82
CA LYS A 44 7.02 5.75 9.56
C LYS A 44 7.84 4.66 8.86
N VAL A 45 8.64 3.88 9.59
CA VAL A 45 9.43 2.81 8.95
C VAL A 45 8.54 1.73 8.35
N PHE A 46 7.42 1.41 8.97
CA PHE A 46 6.45 0.47 8.41
C PHE A 46 5.72 1.07 7.22
N GLY A 47 5.37 2.36 7.28
CA GLY A 47 4.79 3.08 6.16
C GLY A 47 5.71 3.13 4.95
N LEU A 48 6.99 3.42 5.17
CA LEU A 48 7.99 3.42 4.10
C LEU A 48 8.22 2.02 3.53
N ALA A 49 8.22 0.98 4.37
CA ALA A 49 8.34 -0.40 3.91
C ALA A 49 7.17 -0.78 3.00
N ALA A 50 5.93 -0.42 3.38
CA ALA A 50 4.75 -0.64 2.55
C ALA A 50 4.82 0.12 1.24
N LYS A 51 5.24 1.38 1.28
CA LYS A 51 5.42 2.23 0.10
C LYS A 51 6.46 1.62 -0.85
N ASN A 52 7.59 1.20 -0.33
CA ASN A 52 8.65 0.58 -1.13
C ASN A 52 8.19 -0.72 -1.77
N ARG A 53 7.46 -1.55 -1.01
CA ARG A 53 6.95 -2.81 -1.55
C ARG A 53 5.93 -2.58 -2.65
N LEU A 54 5.03 -1.61 -2.49
CA LEU A 54 4.08 -1.24 -3.53
C LEU A 54 4.82 -0.77 -4.78
N THR A 55 5.86 0.03 -4.62
CA THR A 55 6.69 0.49 -5.75
C THR A 55 7.29 -0.69 -6.51
N GLU A 56 7.83 -1.68 -5.80
CA GLU A 56 8.39 -2.88 -6.43
C GLU A 56 7.33 -3.67 -7.18
N LEU A 57 6.15 -3.86 -6.59
CA LEU A 57 5.06 -4.61 -7.21
C LEU A 57 4.54 -3.95 -8.48
N LEU A 58 4.51 -2.61 -8.51
CA LEU A 58 4.00 -1.86 -9.66
C LEU A 58 5.06 -1.57 -10.71
N SER A 59 6.32 -1.91 -10.47
CA SER A 59 7.43 -1.64 -11.41
C SER A 59 7.52 -2.64 -12.56
N GLY A 60 6.73 -3.70 -12.55
CA GLY A 60 6.72 -4.70 -13.62
C GLY A 60 6.10 -4.16 -14.91
N ASP A 61 6.31 -4.89 -16.01
CA ASP A 61 5.84 -4.49 -17.34
C ASP A 61 4.33 -4.55 -17.50
N GLU A 62 3.68 -5.42 -16.75
CA GLU A 62 2.22 -5.57 -16.79
C GLU A 62 1.59 -5.20 -15.45
N CYS A 63 0.84 -4.10 -15.47
CA CYS A 63 0.09 -3.64 -14.32
C CYS A 63 -1.28 -3.18 -14.82
N ILE A 64 -2.32 -3.84 -14.38
CA ILE A 64 -3.69 -3.56 -14.83
C ILE A 64 -4.47 -2.95 -13.65
N LEU A 65 -4.99 -1.75 -13.87
CA LEU A 65 -5.86 -1.10 -12.89
C LEU A 65 -7.28 -1.68 -13.01
N CYS A 66 -7.81 -2.13 -11.88
CA CYS A 66 -9.18 -2.63 -11.77
C CYS A 66 -9.96 -1.68 -10.88
N THR A 67 -10.95 -1.01 -11.44
CA THR A 67 -11.80 -0.07 -10.70
C THR A 67 -13.15 -0.71 -10.39
N THR A 68 -13.83 -0.17 -9.36
CA THR A 68 -15.19 -0.57 -9.01
C THR A 68 -16.14 0.48 -9.54
N LYS A 69 -17.25 0.05 -10.14
CA LYS A 69 -18.27 0.96 -10.65
C LYS A 69 -19.31 1.25 -9.58
N ASP A 70 -19.78 2.49 -9.56
CA ASP A 70 -20.89 2.88 -8.70
C ASP A 70 -22.24 2.44 -9.31
N ARG A 71 -23.34 2.83 -8.67
CA ARG A 71 -24.70 2.45 -9.12
C ARG A 71 -25.07 3.02 -10.47
N SER A 72 -24.43 4.12 -10.90
CA SER A 72 -24.68 4.73 -12.21
C SER A 72 -23.89 4.07 -13.34
N GLY A 73 -22.99 3.14 -13.01
CA GLY A 73 -22.12 2.48 -13.96
C GLY A 73 -20.81 3.24 -14.19
N GLU A 74 -20.58 4.32 -13.47
CA GLU A 74 -19.31 5.05 -13.51
C GLU A 74 -18.34 4.50 -12.47
N ASP A 75 -17.05 4.71 -12.71
CA ASP A 75 -16.03 4.26 -11.78
C ASP A 75 -16.14 4.97 -10.43
N GLU A 76 -16.06 4.21 -9.36
CA GLU A 76 -16.16 4.75 -8.01
C GLU A 76 -15.00 5.68 -7.69
N ARG A 77 -15.33 6.81 -7.03
CA ARG A 77 -14.34 7.73 -6.52
C ARG A 77 -14.49 7.87 -5.01
N GLY A 78 -13.37 7.88 -4.32
CA GLY A 78 -13.34 8.09 -2.88
C GLY A 78 -13.43 9.57 -2.51
N LYS A 79 -13.19 9.85 -1.23
CA LYS A 79 -13.07 11.21 -0.73
C LYS A 79 -11.98 11.95 -1.52
N PHE A 80 -12.18 13.23 -1.74
CA PHE A 80 -11.23 14.10 -2.48
C PHE A 80 -11.08 13.76 -3.96
N GLY A 81 -12.05 13.06 -4.55
CA GLY A 81 -12.06 12.77 -5.98
C GLY A 81 -11.07 11.72 -6.44
N ARG A 82 -10.50 10.94 -5.51
CA ARG A 82 -9.59 9.85 -5.86
C ARG A 82 -10.35 8.69 -6.47
N VAL A 83 -9.74 8.06 -7.48
CA VAL A 83 -10.27 6.82 -8.02
C VAL A 83 -9.99 5.69 -7.01
N LEU A 84 -10.98 4.85 -6.77
CA LEU A 84 -10.83 3.66 -5.95
C LEU A 84 -10.55 2.47 -6.86
N GLY A 85 -9.49 1.72 -6.58
CA GLY A 85 -9.16 0.59 -7.42
C GLY A 85 -8.16 -0.35 -6.80
N ASP A 86 -7.85 -1.40 -7.53
CA ASP A 86 -6.81 -2.37 -7.20
C ASP A 86 -5.98 -2.60 -8.44
N PHE A 87 -4.85 -3.23 -8.30
CA PHE A 87 -3.97 -3.50 -9.44
C PHE A 87 -3.69 -5.00 -9.54
N LYS A 88 -3.75 -5.52 -10.76
CA LYS A 88 -3.28 -6.87 -11.05
C LYS A 88 -1.86 -6.79 -11.59
N VAL A 89 -0.98 -7.59 -11.02
CA VAL A 89 0.42 -7.66 -11.42
C VAL A 89 0.84 -9.11 -11.60
N GLN A 90 1.91 -9.32 -12.34
CA GLN A 90 2.51 -10.65 -12.45
C GLN A 90 3.38 -10.89 -11.21
N TYR A 91 3.10 -11.97 -10.51
CA TYR A 91 3.79 -12.35 -9.29
C TYR A 91 4.07 -13.85 -9.32
N ASN A 92 5.35 -14.22 -9.40
CA ASN A 92 5.78 -15.62 -9.51
C ASN A 92 5.07 -16.38 -10.65
N GLY A 93 4.87 -15.70 -11.79
CA GLY A 93 4.23 -16.30 -12.95
C GLY A 93 2.71 -16.32 -12.92
N GLU A 94 2.10 -15.77 -11.89
CA GLU A 94 0.64 -15.69 -11.75
C GLU A 94 0.16 -14.24 -11.70
N SER A 95 -1.05 -14.01 -12.20
CA SER A 95 -1.70 -12.71 -12.07
C SER A 95 -2.35 -12.62 -10.70
N ARG A 96 -1.91 -11.66 -9.89
CA ARG A 96 -2.44 -11.46 -8.54
C ARG A 96 -2.76 -10.01 -8.26
N LEU A 97 -3.72 -9.77 -7.38
CA LEU A 97 -4.03 -8.43 -6.89
C LEU A 97 -2.98 -7.99 -5.87
N ILE A 98 -2.53 -6.74 -5.98
CA ILE A 98 -1.52 -6.21 -5.05
C ILE A 98 -2.04 -6.18 -3.61
N THR A 99 -3.35 -5.99 -3.41
CA THR A 99 -3.94 -6.01 -2.07
C THR A 99 -3.73 -7.35 -1.38
N GLU A 100 -3.90 -8.46 -2.11
CA GLU A 100 -3.64 -9.79 -1.58
C GLU A 100 -2.18 -9.96 -1.17
N ILE A 101 -1.27 -9.54 -2.04
CA ILE A 101 0.18 -9.66 -1.79
C ILE A 101 0.58 -8.82 -0.58
N MET A 102 0.10 -7.57 -0.51
CA MET A 102 0.44 -6.67 0.59
C MET A 102 -0.07 -7.20 1.93
N ILE A 103 -1.28 -7.76 1.96
CA ILE A 103 -1.84 -8.37 3.18
C ILE A 103 -1.03 -9.59 3.60
N GLU A 104 -0.74 -10.50 2.67
CA GLU A 104 0.04 -11.70 2.96
C GLU A 104 1.42 -11.38 3.52
N GLU A 105 2.06 -10.36 3.00
CA GLU A 105 3.41 -9.98 3.42
C GLU A 105 3.44 -9.15 4.69
N GLY A 106 2.29 -8.73 5.21
CA GLY A 106 2.20 -7.94 6.44
C GLY A 106 2.39 -6.44 6.26
N HIS A 107 2.30 -5.94 5.03
CA HIS A 107 2.41 -4.50 4.74
C HIS A 107 1.07 -3.78 4.79
N ALA A 108 -0.03 -4.50 4.75
CA ALA A 108 -1.38 -3.94 4.77
C ALA A 108 -2.31 -4.81 5.60
N VAL A 109 -3.42 -4.21 6.04
CA VAL A 109 -4.51 -4.93 6.71
C VAL A 109 -5.79 -4.74 5.91
N PRO A 110 -6.70 -5.73 5.92
CA PRO A 110 -8.01 -5.56 5.28
C PRO A 110 -8.78 -4.43 5.93
N TYR A 111 -9.41 -3.58 5.13
CA TYR A 111 -10.19 -2.45 5.63
C TYR A 111 -11.47 -2.29 4.82
N HIS A 112 -12.60 -2.39 5.50
CA HIS A 112 -13.93 -2.24 4.89
C HIS A 112 -14.82 -1.33 5.74
N GLY A 113 -14.22 -0.31 6.35
CA GLY A 113 -14.95 0.63 7.20
C GLY A 113 -15.13 0.19 8.65
N GLY A 114 -14.26 -0.67 9.15
CA GLY A 114 -14.32 -1.13 10.53
C GLY A 114 -13.80 -0.11 11.55
N SER A 115 -13.75 -0.51 12.81
CA SER A 115 -13.26 0.35 13.88
C SER A 115 -11.75 0.57 13.79
N LYS A 116 -11.31 1.74 14.26
CA LYS A 116 -9.88 2.07 14.32
C LYS A 116 -9.12 1.16 15.26
N ASP A 117 -9.74 0.72 16.35
CA ASP A 117 -9.12 -0.16 17.34
C ASP A 117 -8.79 -1.52 16.74
N ALA A 118 -9.71 -2.09 15.97
CA ALA A 118 -9.47 -3.35 15.27
C ALA A 118 -8.36 -3.23 14.25
N LEU A 119 -8.32 -2.12 13.50
CA LEU A 119 -7.25 -1.86 12.55
C LEU A 119 -5.90 -1.76 13.25
N GLU A 120 -5.84 -1.06 14.37
CA GLU A 120 -4.61 -0.88 15.13
C GLU A 120 -4.05 -2.21 15.62
N GLU A 121 -4.91 -3.10 16.13
CA GLU A 121 -4.49 -4.44 16.54
C GLU A 121 -3.87 -5.23 15.40
N MET A 122 -4.49 -5.18 14.22
CA MET A 122 -3.97 -5.86 13.04
C MET A 122 -2.63 -5.26 12.58
N HIS A 123 -2.49 -3.94 12.63
CA HIS A 123 -1.22 -3.28 12.30
C HIS A 123 -0.12 -3.66 13.29
N MET A 124 -0.43 -3.74 14.56
CA MET A 124 0.55 -4.15 15.57
C MET A 124 1.02 -5.59 15.37
N ALA A 125 0.11 -6.49 15.01
CA ALA A 125 0.47 -7.86 14.68
C ALA A 125 1.39 -7.93 13.44
N ASN A 126 1.11 -7.12 12.43
CA ASN A 126 1.97 -7.02 11.25
C ASN A 126 3.36 -6.48 11.58
N ARG A 127 3.45 -5.51 12.48
CA ARG A 127 4.74 -4.96 12.93
C ARG A 127 5.60 -6.05 13.56
N GLU A 128 5.02 -6.85 14.44
CA GLU A 128 5.73 -7.96 15.07
C GLU A 128 6.24 -8.96 14.04
N LYS A 129 5.41 -9.28 13.05
CA LYS A 129 5.78 -10.18 11.96
C LYS A 129 6.96 -9.65 11.16
N LEU A 130 6.90 -8.39 10.74
CA LEU A 130 7.94 -7.77 9.93
C LEU A 130 9.27 -7.66 10.70
N ILE A 131 9.20 -7.36 11.99
CA ILE A 131 10.38 -7.30 12.84
C ILE A 131 11.00 -8.69 13.00
N SER A 132 10.17 -9.70 13.28
CA SER A 132 10.65 -11.08 13.46
C SER A 132 11.26 -11.66 12.20
N GLU A 133 10.81 -11.24 11.03
CA GLU A 133 11.34 -11.65 9.73
C GLU A 133 12.56 -10.83 9.29
N GLY A 134 12.95 -9.82 10.08
CA GLY A 134 14.09 -8.97 9.78
C GLY A 134 13.86 -7.97 8.66
N LYS A 135 12.61 -7.76 8.24
CA LYS A 135 12.27 -6.84 7.13
C LYS A 135 12.23 -5.38 7.55
N VAL A 136 11.99 -5.12 8.83
CA VAL A 136 11.90 -3.77 9.38
C VAL A 136 12.66 -3.73 10.70
N ILE A 137 13.43 -2.67 10.89
CA ILE A 137 14.16 -2.40 12.13
C ILE A 137 13.63 -1.10 12.70
N LEU A 138 13.20 -1.15 13.97
CA LEU A 138 12.65 0.04 14.63
C LEU A 138 13.76 1.04 14.96
N PRO A 139 13.54 2.35 14.81
CA PRO A 139 14.51 3.37 15.21
C PRO A 139 14.86 3.30 16.69
N SER A 140 13.91 2.98 17.55
CA SER A 140 14.14 2.82 18.98
C SER A 140 15.08 1.65 19.27
N SER A 141 14.92 0.52 18.57
CA SER A 141 15.81 -0.63 18.66
C SER A 141 17.23 -0.31 18.19
N PHE A 142 17.34 0.54 17.17
CA PHE A 142 18.61 0.97 16.63
C PHE A 142 19.42 1.75 17.68
N ASN A 143 18.75 2.66 18.41
CA ASN A 143 19.37 3.43 19.48
C ASN A 143 19.83 2.54 20.63
N ILE A 144 19.02 1.58 21.02
CA ILE A 144 19.35 0.60 22.05
C ILE A 144 20.58 -0.23 21.64
N GLY A 145 20.63 -0.68 20.39
CA GLY A 145 21.75 -1.43 19.84
C GLY A 145 23.04 -0.63 19.87
N LYS A 146 23.00 0.65 19.54
CA LYS A 146 24.18 1.53 19.60
C LYS A 146 24.71 1.70 21.02
N VAL A 147 23.81 1.82 21.99
CA VAL A 147 24.18 1.97 23.39
C VAL A 147 24.85 0.68 23.93
N THR A 148 24.32 -0.48 23.54
CA THR A 148 24.85 -1.75 23.98
C THR A 148 26.19 -2.10 23.34
N GLU A 149 26.46 -1.65 22.14
CA GLU A 149 27.74 -1.89 21.45
C GLU A 149 28.85 -0.97 21.91
N SER A 150 28.52 0.11 22.55
CA SER A 150 29.51 1.06 23.07
C SER A 150 29.80 0.77 24.54
#